data_e39d533f61375d99d15abb72c2ddf0f7
#
_entry.id   e39d533f61375d99d15abb72c2ddf0f7
#
_cell.length_a   1.000
_cell.length_b   1.000
_cell.length_c   1.000
_cell.angle_alpha   90.00
_cell.angle_beta   90.00
_cell.angle_gamma   90.00
#
_symmetry.space_group_name_H-M   'P 1'
#
loop_
_entity.id
_entity.type
_entity.pdbx_description
1 polymer ?
#
loop_
_entity_poly.entity_id
_entity_poly.type
_entity_poly.pdbx_seq_one_letter_code
_entity_poly.pdbx_strand_id
1 'polypeptide(L)'
;MENPPTICAKQVCSSKKVTDHHAIVPTISAEKVDMASLPLGEREVLKLAARGLLRAVDEPHRYAETVITVECASQSFIARGKTVLAPGWKRYEQEQTEAAPALPVVTDNQTLSVSAASVK
;
A
#
# COMPACT_ATOMS: atom_id res chain seq x y z
N MET A 1 14.12 -11.73 11.41
CA MET A 1 14.71 -10.39 11.24
C MET A 1 14.19 -9.86 9.92
N GLU A 2 13.36 -8.84 9.97
CA GLU A 2 12.92 -8.16 8.74
C GLU A 2 14.12 -7.40 8.16
N ASN A 3 14.34 -7.54 6.86
CA ASN A 3 15.38 -6.77 6.19
C ASN A 3 15.08 -5.28 6.32
N PRO A 4 16.11 -4.43 6.56
CA PRO A 4 15.89 -3.00 6.60
C PRO A 4 15.32 -2.53 5.25
N PRO A 5 14.44 -1.52 5.26
CA PRO A 5 13.83 -1.02 4.03
C PRO A 5 14.90 -0.47 3.08
N THR A 6 14.72 -0.73 1.79
CA THR A 6 15.58 -0.13 0.76
C THR A 6 15.23 1.36 0.63
N ILE A 7 16.22 2.22 0.80
CA ILE A 7 16.01 3.66 0.75
C ILE A 7 16.04 4.17 -0.69
N CYS A 8 14.90 4.60 -1.20
CA CYS A 8 14.72 5.17 -2.53
C CYS A 8 14.69 6.71 -2.51
N ALA A 9 15.71 7.35 -1.91
CA ALA A 9 15.75 8.80 -1.70
C ALA A 9 15.64 9.63 -2.99
N LYS A 10 16.10 9.12 -4.13
CA LYS A 10 16.09 9.84 -5.42
C LYS A 10 14.67 10.22 -5.89
N GLN A 11 13.65 9.48 -5.49
CA GLN A 11 12.27 9.75 -5.92
C GLN A 11 11.67 10.98 -5.23
N VAL A 12 12.20 11.37 -4.07
CA VAL A 12 11.65 12.46 -3.24
C VAL A 12 12.62 13.63 -3.07
N CYS A 13 13.93 13.43 -3.33
CA CYS A 13 14.94 14.46 -3.17
C CYS A 13 15.19 15.19 -4.50
N SER A 14 14.85 16.46 -4.58
CA SER A 14 15.12 17.30 -5.76
C SER A 14 15.38 18.74 -5.36
N SER A 15 16.63 19.17 -5.34
CA SER A 15 17.01 20.55 -5.06
C SER A 15 16.42 21.55 -6.06
N LYS A 16 16.14 21.12 -7.29
CA LYS A 16 15.57 21.98 -8.34
C LYS A 16 14.08 22.28 -8.14
N LYS A 17 13.37 21.46 -7.35
CA LYS A 17 11.93 21.58 -7.11
C LYS A 17 11.58 22.24 -5.77
N VAL A 18 12.58 22.53 -4.95
CA VAL A 18 12.37 23.23 -3.69
C VAL A 18 12.23 24.72 -3.99
N THR A 19 11.05 25.29 -3.70
CA THR A 19 10.76 26.71 -3.92
C THR A 19 10.75 27.50 -2.62
N ASP A 20 9.90 27.13 -1.68
CA ASP A 20 9.65 27.94 -0.48
C ASP A 20 10.07 27.24 0.82
N HIS A 21 9.79 25.96 0.97
CA HIS A 21 10.07 25.22 2.20
C HIS A 21 10.37 23.73 1.90
N HIS A 22 11.05 23.10 2.84
CA HIS A 22 11.33 21.66 2.83
C HIS A 22 10.18 20.86 3.49
N ALA A 23 10.24 19.54 3.35
CA ALA A 23 9.31 18.63 4.02
C ALA A 23 9.50 18.68 5.55
N ILE A 24 8.43 18.38 6.28
CA ILE A 24 8.48 18.13 7.73
C ILE A 24 9.02 16.72 7.94
N VAL A 25 10.19 16.62 8.54
CA VAL A 25 10.85 15.34 8.81
C VAL A 25 11.34 15.30 10.26
N PRO A 26 11.42 14.13 10.90
CA PRO A 26 12.06 14.00 12.20
C PRO A 26 13.51 14.46 12.15
N THR A 27 13.95 15.18 13.18
CA THR A 27 15.35 15.54 13.33
C THR A 27 16.15 14.39 13.93
N ILE A 28 17.49 14.46 13.84
CA ILE A 28 18.40 13.50 14.48
C ILE A 28 18.16 13.37 15.99
N SER A 29 17.70 14.46 16.63
CA SER A 29 17.37 14.44 18.06
C SER A 29 16.21 13.50 18.41
N ALA A 30 15.36 13.16 17.44
CA ALA A 30 14.25 12.23 17.66
C ALA A 30 14.71 10.81 18.01
N GLU A 31 15.94 10.41 17.63
CA GLU A 31 16.53 9.12 18.01
C GLU A 31 16.69 8.96 19.54
N LYS A 32 16.89 10.10 20.25
CA LYS A 32 17.12 10.11 21.69
C LYS A 32 15.85 10.30 22.51
N VAL A 33 14.72 10.47 21.85
CA VAL A 33 13.44 10.73 22.51
C VAL A 33 12.84 9.43 23.03
N ASP A 34 12.57 9.39 24.33
CA ASP A 34 11.74 8.36 24.91
C ASP A 34 10.26 8.60 24.50
N MET A 35 9.78 7.79 23.58
CA MET A 35 8.41 7.87 23.06
C MET A 35 7.34 7.69 24.15
N ALA A 36 7.65 6.99 25.25
CA ALA A 36 6.71 6.80 26.34
C ALA A 36 6.55 8.03 27.21
N SER A 37 7.58 8.87 27.28
CA SER A 37 7.57 10.13 28.07
C SER A 37 6.86 11.29 27.36
N LEU A 38 6.62 11.20 26.05
CA LEU A 38 5.95 12.27 25.30
C LEU A 38 4.45 12.32 25.58
N PRO A 39 3.87 13.53 25.67
CA PRO A 39 2.43 13.72 25.61
C PRO A 39 1.84 13.06 24.37
N LEU A 40 0.59 12.55 24.50
CA LEU A 40 -0.05 11.78 23.41
C LEU A 40 -0.02 12.52 22.07
N GLY A 41 -0.37 13.80 22.06
CA GLY A 41 -0.41 14.61 20.82
C GLY A 41 0.96 14.73 20.15
N GLU A 42 2.01 15.01 20.92
CA GLU A 42 3.38 15.15 20.40
C GLU A 42 3.89 13.80 19.84
N ARG A 43 3.63 12.72 20.56
CA ARG A 43 3.96 11.37 20.14
C ARG A 43 3.30 11.00 18.80
N GLU A 44 2.02 11.30 18.65
CA GLU A 44 1.28 10.99 17.41
C GLU A 44 1.76 11.85 16.23
N VAL A 45 2.08 13.12 16.45
CA VAL A 45 2.68 13.98 15.42
C VAL A 45 4.06 13.47 14.99
N LEU A 46 4.91 13.08 15.94
CA LEU A 46 6.23 12.50 15.62
C LEU A 46 6.10 11.19 14.83
N LYS A 47 5.18 10.31 15.24
CA LYS A 47 4.88 9.08 14.50
C LYS A 47 4.39 9.36 13.08
N LEU A 48 3.51 10.36 12.93
CA LEU A 48 2.99 10.74 11.62
C LEU A 48 4.10 11.24 10.70
N ALA A 49 4.97 12.12 11.17
CA ALA A 49 6.11 12.63 10.42
C ALA A 49 7.10 11.51 10.04
N ALA A 50 7.45 10.65 10.99
CA ALA A 50 8.34 9.52 10.75
C ALA A 50 7.75 8.53 9.72
N ARG A 51 6.47 8.20 9.86
CA ARG A 51 5.75 7.32 8.93
C ARG A 51 5.66 7.93 7.54
N GLY A 52 5.39 9.24 7.44
CA GLY A 52 5.39 9.97 6.17
C GLY A 52 6.74 9.89 5.45
N LEU A 53 7.84 10.09 6.18
CA LEU A 53 9.19 9.96 5.65
C LEU A 53 9.48 8.53 5.16
N LEU A 54 9.21 7.52 5.98
CA LEU A 54 9.44 6.11 5.63
C LEU A 54 8.65 5.72 4.37
N ARG A 55 7.38 6.10 4.28
CA ARG A 55 6.56 5.87 3.09
C ARG A 55 7.11 6.55 1.84
N ALA A 56 7.66 7.75 1.99
CA ALA A 56 8.19 8.52 0.87
C ALA A 56 9.48 7.92 0.28
N VAL A 57 10.32 7.28 1.11
CA VAL A 57 11.63 6.75 0.70
C VAL A 57 11.65 5.23 0.50
N ASP A 58 10.57 4.53 0.79
CA ASP A 58 10.51 3.07 0.61
C ASP A 58 10.22 2.68 -0.86
N GLU A 59 10.35 1.40 -1.13
CA GLU A 59 10.06 0.81 -2.43
C GLU A 59 8.59 0.99 -2.84
N PRO A 60 8.30 1.03 -4.13
CA PRO A 60 6.94 1.07 -4.63
C PRO A 60 6.11 -0.14 -4.17
N HIS A 61 4.85 0.09 -3.84
CA HIS A 61 3.88 -0.98 -3.70
C HIS A 61 3.65 -1.66 -5.05
N ARG A 62 3.84 -2.98 -5.11
CA ARG A 62 3.68 -3.78 -6.34
C ARG A 62 2.59 -4.81 -6.15
N TYR A 63 1.69 -4.90 -7.10
CA TYR A 63 0.61 -5.89 -7.12
C TYR A 63 0.34 -6.36 -8.54
N ALA A 64 -0.21 -7.56 -8.65
CA ALA A 64 -0.79 -8.08 -9.88
C ALA A 64 -2.30 -7.89 -9.82
N GLU A 65 -2.89 -7.35 -10.87
CA GLU A 65 -4.34 -7.27 -11.02
C GLU A 65 -4.79 -8.38 -11.98
N THR A 66 -5.75 -9.18 -11.53
CA THR A 66 -6.39 -10.22 -12.34
C THR A 66 -7.80 -9.77 -12.68
N VAL A 67 -8.16 -9.85 -13.94
CA VAL A 67 -9.51 -9.58 -14.42
C VAL A 67 -10.03 -10.85 -15.10
N ILE A 68 -11.16 -11.36 -14.61
CA ILE A 68 -11.86 -12.50 -15.21
C ILE A 68 -13.16 -11.96 -15.82
N THR A 69 -13.35 -12.22 -17.10
CA THR A 69 -14.61 -11.95 -17.81
C THR A 69 -15.31 -13.27 -18.05
N VAL A 70 -16.56 -13.37 -17.60
CA VAL A 70 -17.41 -14.56 -17.79
C VAL A 70 -18.61 -14.16 -18.61
N GLU A 71 -18.92 -14.94 -19.62
CA GLU A 71 -20.13 -14.79 -20.43
C GLU A 71 -21.18 -15.82 -20.02
N CYS A 72 -22.38 -15.36 -19.72
CA CYS A 72 -23.51 -16.22 -19.39
C CYS A 72 -24.79 -15.62 -19.99
N ALA A 73 -25.55 -16.40 -20.75
CA ALA A 73 -26.81 -16.00 -21.39
C ALA A 73 -26.67 -14.66 -22.18
N SER A 74 -25.58 -14.51 -22.94
CA SER A 74 -25.25 -13.30 -23.71
C SER A 74 -25.02 -12.05 -22.86
N GLN A 75 -24.75 -12.20 -21.59
CA GLN A 75 -24.35 -11.14 -20.66
C GLN A 75 -22.91 -11.35 -20.19
N SER A 76 -22.18 -10.26 -20.07
CA SER A 76 -20.78 -10.27 -19.62
C SER A 76 -20.69 -9.85 -18.16
N PHE A 77 -20.00 -10.65 -17.36
CA PHE A 77 -19.73 -10.42 -15.94
C PHE A 77 -18.23 -10.28 -15.73
N ILE A 78 -17.81 -9.26 -14.96
CA ILE A 78 -16.40 -8.98 -14.73
C ILE A 78 -16.10 -9.13 -13.24
N ALA A 79 -15.11 -9.97 -12.91
CA ALA A 79 -14.52 -10.06 -11.58
C ALA A 79 -13.11 -9.47 -11.60
N ARG A 80 -12.76 -8.70 -10.58
CA ARG A 80 -11.42 -8.11 -10.40
C ARG A 80 -10.82 -8.56 -9.08
N GLY A 81 -9.59 -8.99 -9.10
CA GLY A 81 -8.82 -9.36 -7.92
C GLY A 81 -7.44 -8.73 -7.94
N LYS A 82 -6.84 -8.58 -6.75
CA LYS A 82 -5.49 -8.07 -6.59
C LYS A 82 -4.68 -9.01 -5.71
N THR A 83 -3.47 -9.35 -6.17
CA THR A 83 -2.50 -10.11 -5.40
C THR A 83 -1.29 -9.22 -5.13
N VAL A 84 -0.97 -8.96 -3.87
CA VAL A 84 0.19 -8.15 -3.49
C VAL A 84 1.46 -8.94 -3.73
N LEU A 85 2.36 -8.40 -4.56
CA LEU A 85 3.67 -8.98 -4.87
C LEU A 85 4.75 -8.43 -3.94
N ALA A 86 4.68 -7.14 -3.62
CA ALA A 86 5.55 -6.50 -2.66
C ALA A 86 4.78 -5.38 -1.94
N PRO A 87 4.73 -5.37 -0.60
CA PRO A 87 3.99 -4.36 0.14
C PRO A 87 4.54 -2.94 -0.07
N GLY A 88 5.87 -2.79 -0.24
CA GLY A 88 6.52 -1.51 -0.39
C GLY A 88 6.09 -0.51 0.70
N TRP A 89 5.92 0.76 0.35
CA TRP A 89 5.54 1.82 1.27
C TRP A 89 4.22 1.57 2.03
N LYS A 90 3.34 0.70 1.53
CA LYS A 90 2.07 0.36 2.21
C LYS A 90 2.27 -0.40 3.52
N ARG A 91 3.46 -0.98 3.77
CA ARG A 91 3.77 -1.62 5.05
C ARG A 91 3.66 -0.67 6.26
N TYR A 92 3.73 0.64 6.03
CA TYR A 92 3.61 1.66 7.06
C TYR A 92 2.18 2.21 7.22
N GLU A 93 1.19 1.70 6.48
CA GLU A 93 -0.22 2.06 6.68
C GLU A 93 -0.78 1.35 7.92
N GLN A 94 -1.57 2.08 8.71
CA GLN A 94 -2.18 1.51 9.93
C GLN A 94 -3.38 0.62 9.61
N GLU A 95 -4.12 0.98 8.58
CA GLU A 95 -5.22 0.18 8.08
C GLU A 95 -4.71 -0.65 6.91
N GLN A 96 -4.47 -1.92 7.15
CA GLN A 96 -4.39 -2.86 6.04
C GLN A 96 -5.78 -2.93 5.44
N THR A 97 -6.02 -2.16 4.38
CA THR A 97 -7.22 -2.33 3.56
C THR A 97 -7.28 -3.82 3.22
N GLU A 98 -8.35 -4.48 3.61
CA GLU A 98 -8.54 -5.91 3.34
C GLU A 98 -8.16 -6.17 1.89
N ALA A 99 -7.20 -7.05 1.67
CA ALA A 99 -6.79 -7.41 0.34
C ALA A 99 -8.03 -7.93 -0.39
N ALA A 100 -8.33 -7.37 -1.56
CA ALA A 100 -9.41 -7.89 -2.38
C ALA A 100 -9.20 -9.42 -2.52
N PRO A 101 -10.26 -10.22 -2.41
CA PRO A 101 -10.13 -11.67 -2.43
C PRO A 101 -9.37 -12.10 -3.70
N ALA A 102 -8.41 -13.00 -3.52
CA ALA A 102 -7.70 -13.58 -4.64
C ALA A 102 -8.72 -14.33 -5.51
N LEU A 103 -8.73 -14.04 -6.81
CA LEU A 103 -9.58 -14.77 -7.75
C LEU A 103 -9.02 -16.17 -7.97
N PRO A 104 -9.90 -17.16 -8.23
CA PRO A 104 -9.46 -18.51 -8.60
C PRO A 104 -8.67 -18.47 -9.90
N VAL A 105 -7.77 -19.43 -10.05
CA VAL A 105 -7.06 -19.63 -11.32
C VAL A 105 -8.04 -20.23 -12.31
N VAL A 106 -8.24 -19.55 -13.43
CA VAL A 106 -9.07 -20.00 -14.54
C VAL A 106 -8.25 -19.95 -15.83
N THR A 107 -8.63 -20.75 -16.81
CA THR A 107 -8.03 -20.75 -18.15
C THR A 107 -9.00 -20.14 -19.17
N ASP A 108 -8.47 -19.63 -20.27
CA ASP A 108 -9.27 -19.08 -21.35
C ASP A 108 -10.24 -20.13 -21.89
N ASN A 109 -11.48 -19.71 -22.12
CA ASN A 109 -12.58 -20.54 -22.60
C ASN A 109 -12.96 -21.71 -21.65
N GLN A 110 -12.63 -21.60 -20.38
CA GLN A 110 -13.06 -22.57 -19.38
C GLN A 110 -14.56 -22.44 -19.14
N THR A 111 -15.28 -23.56 -19.26
CA THR A 111 -16.70 -23.60 -18.89
C THR A 111 -16.86 -23.73 -17.39
N LEU A 112 -17.67 -22.84 -16.82
CA LEU A 112 -17.98 -22.81 -15.39
C LEU A 112 -19.47 -23.09 -15.18
N SER A 113 -19.81 -23.82 -14.12
CA SER A 113 -21.20 -24.04 -13.72
C SER A 113 -21.63 -22.99 -12.71
N VAL A 114 -22.78 -22.36 -12.94
CA VAL A 114 -23.39 -21.44 -11.99
C VAL A 114 -24.08 -22.25 -10.89
N SER A 115 -23.62 -22.13 -9.65
CA SER A 115 -24.20 -22.82 -8.50
C SER A 115 -25.26 -21.99 -7.78
N ALA A 116 -25.13 -20.67 -7.78
CA ALA A 116 -26.07 -19.75 -7.16
C ALA A 116 -25.98 -18.34 -7.80
N ALA A 117 -27.07 -17.61 -7.79
CA ALA A 117 -27.11 -16.22 -8.19
C ALA A 117 -27.89 -15.42 -7.12
N SER A 118 -27.38 -14.25 -6.74
CA SER A 118 -28.07 -13.33 -5.83
C SER A 118 -27.87 -11.89 -6.30
N VAL A 119 -28.89 -11.09 -6.13
CA VAL A 119 -28.84 -9.64 -6.36
C VAL A 119 -28.73 -8.97 -4.98
N LYS A 120 -27.76 -8.05 -4.84
CA LYS A 120 -27.58 -7.23 -3.64
C LYS A 120 -28.08 -5.82 -3.92
#